data_98e571670dc68e5ea7aa66365b4dff05
#
_entry.id   98e571670dc68e5ea7aa66365b4dff05
#
_cell.length_a   1.000
_cell.length_b   1.000
_cell.length_c   1.000
_cell.angle_alpha   90.00
_cell.angle_beta   90.00
_cell.angle_gamma   90.00
#
_symmetry.space_group_name_H-M   'P 1'
#
loop_
_entity.id
_entity.type
_entity.pdbx_description
1 polymer ?
#
loop_
_entity_poly.entity_id
_entity_poly.type
_entity_poly.pdbx_seq_one_letter_code
_entity_poly.pdbx_strand_id
1 'polypeptide(L)' 'MSDIASRVKAIIVDKVGVDENEVNAEASFTNDLGADSLDTVELIMEFEKEFDIQIPDDQAENIQTVGQAIKYIEDAKQ' A
#
# COMPACT_ATOMS: atom_id res chain seq x y z
N MET A 1 9.16 15.01 -2.99
CA MET A 1 9.28 14.53 -1.80
C MET A 1 8.10 13.92 -1.34
N SER A 2 8.16 12.77 -0.96
CA SER A 2 6.97 12.14 -0.82
C SER A 2 6.82 11.57 0.53
N ASP A 3 6.20 12.33 1.39
CA ASP A 3 5.74 11.80 2.65
C ASP A 3 4.79 10.63 2.42
N ILE A 4 4.10 10.61 1.29
CA ILE A 4 3.17 9.52 0.96
C ILE A 4 3.92 8.21 0.90
N ALA A 5 5.05 8.17 0.19
CA ALA A 5 5.82 6.93 0.09
C ALA A 5 6.28 6.44 1.45
N SER A 6 6.78 7.35 2.29
CA SER A 6 7.23 6.97 3.63
C SER A 6 6.10 6.45 4.49
N ARG A 7 4.93 7.08 4.40
CA ARG A 7 3.78 6.67 5.20
C ARG A 7 3.23 5.33 4.73
N VAL A 8 3.22 5.12 3.42
CA VAL A 8 2.78 3.83 2.86
C VAL A 8 3.68 2.72 3.36
N LYS A 9 5.00 2.93 3.32
CA LYS A 9 5.93 1.93 3.81
C LYS A 9 5.72 1.64 5.29
N ALA A 10 5.51 2.68 6.09
CA ALA A 10 5.31 2.50 7.52
C ALA A 10 4.05 1.68 7.81
N ILE A 11 3.00 1.92 7.07
CA ILE A 11 1.76 1.17 7.21
C ILE A 11 1.99 -0.31 6.88
N ILE A 12 2.70 -0.56 5.79
CA ILE A 12 2.96 -1.93 5.35
C ILE A 12 3.81 -2.67 6.38
N VAL A 13 4.86 -2.04 6.87
CA VAL A 13 5.72 -2.65 7.88
C VAL A 13 4.90 -3.02 9.12
N ASP A 14 4.02 -2.12 9.53
CA ASP A 14 3.22 -2.32 10.72
C ASP A 14 2.20 -3.43 10.54
N LYS A 15 1.53 -3.47 9.39
CA LYS A 15 0.45 -4.43 9.16
C LYS A 15 0.94 -5.82 8.77
N VAL A 16 1.94 -5.88 7.93
CA VAL A 16 2.42 -7.15 7.39
C VAL A 16 3.56 -7.71 8.25
N GLY A 17 4.27 -6.85 8.95
CA GLY A 17 5.35 -7.30 9.83
C GLY A 17 6.63 -7.63 9.10
N VAL A 18 6.90 -6.93 7.98
CA VAL A 18 8.13 -7.13 7.23
C VAL A 18 9.11 -6.02 7.53
N ASP A 19 10.35 -6.23 7.13
CA ASP A 19 11.39 -5.24 7.29
C ASP A 19 11.21 -4.11 6.31
N GLU A 20 11.53 -2.89 6.73
CA GLU A 20 11.44 -1.74 5.86
C GLU A 20 12.25 -1.93 4.57
N ASN A 21 13.37 -2.62 4.67
CA ASN A 21 14.21 -2.87 3.51
C ASN A 21 13.56 -3.76 2.46
N GLU A 22 12.53 -4.51 2.86
CA GLU A 22 11.81 -5.37 1.93
C GLU A 22 10.69 -4.63 1.22
N VAL A 23 10.34 -3.44 1.69
CA VAL A 23 9.24 -2.68 1.14
C VAL A 23 9.77 -1.70 0.11
N ASN A 24 9.95 -2.19 -1.10
CA ASN A 24 10.40 -1.33 -2.21
C ASN A 24 9.28 -1.24 -3.25
N ALA A 25 9.43 -0.32 -4.19
CA ALA A 25 8.35 -0.02 -5.14
C ALA A 25 7.94 -1.23 -5.97
N GLU A 26 8.86 -2.13 -6.22
CA GLU A 26 8.59 -3.30 -7.06
C GLU A 26 8.08 -4.49 -6.27
N ALA A 27 8.07 -4.39 -4.95
CA ALA A 27 7.63 -5.50 -4.12
C ALA A 27 6.14 -5.77 -4.29
N SER A 28 5.80 -7.02 -4.55
CA SER A 28 4.41 -7.45 -4.64
C SER A 28 3.90 -7.76 -3.25
N PHE A 29 2.71 -7.31 -2.94
CA PHE A 29 2.15 -7.55 -1.61
C PHE A 29 2.03 -9.03 -1.32
N THR A 30 1.60 -9.82 -2.30
CA THR A 30 1.39 -11.24 -2.07
C THR A 30 2.64 -12.07 -2.28
N ASN A 31 3.42 -11.77 -3.33
CA ASN A 31 4.57 -12.60 -3.68
C ASN A 31 5.81 -12.26 -2.87
N ASP A 32 6.05 -10.99 -2.64
CA ASP A 32 7.29 -10.56 -1.99
C ASP A 32 7.12 -10.30 -0.50
N LEU A 33 5.96 -9.79 -0.11
CA LEU A 33 5.71 -9.43 1.27
C LEU A 33 4.87 -10.47 2.02
N GLY A 34 4.35 -11.44 1.31
CA GLY A 34 3.63 -12.53 1.94
C GLY A 34 2.24 -12.18 2.47
N ALA A 35 1.67 -11.09 1.99
CA ALA A 35 0.33 -10.70 2.40
C ALA A 35 -0.70 -11.55 1.67
N ASP A 36 -1.69 -12.07 2.37
CA ASP A 36 -2.77 -12.78 1.70
C ASP A 36 -3.87 -11.76 1.32
N SER A 37 -4.96 -12.26 0.75
CA SER A 37 -6.01 -11.36 0.26
C SER A 37 -6.64 -10.56 1.37
N LEU A 38 -6.77 -11.14 2.56
CA LEU A 38 -7.32 -10.42 3.70
C LEU A 38 -6.37 -9.30 4.15
N ASP A 39 -5.08 -9.59 4.18
CA ASP A 39 -4.08 -8.58 4.54
C ASP A 39 -4.09 -7.43 3.54
N THR A 40 -4.25 -7.76 2.25
CA THR A 40 -4.30 -6.74 1.22
C THR A 40 -5.49 -5.81 1.41
N VAL A 41 -6.65 -6.39 1.71
CA VAL A 41 -7.85 -5.60 1.97
C VAL A 41 -7.63 -4.67 3.18
N GLU A 42 -7.02 -5.19 4.23
CA GLU A 42 -6.76 -4.38 5.41
C GLU A 42 -5.77 -3.24 5.11
N LEU A 43 -4.77 -3.52 4.29
CA LEU A 43 -3.84 -2.46 3.87
C LEU A 43 -4.56 -1.36 3.13
N ILE A 44 -5.43 -1.73 2.20
CA ILE A 44 -6.20 -0.74 1.44
C ILE A 44 -7.04 0.12 2.39
N MET A 45 -7.69 -0.50 3.35
CA MET A 45 -8.50 0.24 4.31
C MET A 45 -7.65 1.20 5.16
N GLU A 46 -6.46 0.76 5.53
CA GLU A 46 -5.56 1.64 6.29
C GLU A 46 -5.09 2.83 5.46
N PHE A 47 -4.83 2.59 4.18
CA PHE A 47 -4.46 3.69 3.29
C PHE A 47 -5.59 4.70 3.17
N GLU A 48 -6.82 4.21 3.08
CA GLU A 48 -7.98 5.09 2.99
C GLU A 48 -8.11 5.98 4.22
N LYS A 49 -7.89 5.39 5.39
CA LYS A 49 -7.95 6.14 6.65
C LYS A 49 -6.80 7.12 6.78
N GLU A 50 -5.61 6.66 6.48
CA GLU A 50 -4.41 7.47 6.68
C GLU A 50 -4.39 8.69 5.77
N PHE A 51 -4.84 8.54 4.54
CA PHE A 51 -4.76 9.60 3.54
C PHE A 51 -6.11 10.25 3.25
N ASP A 52 -7.16 9.81 3.92
CA ASP A 52 -8.51 10.37 3.74
C ASP A 52 -8.94 10.32 2.27
N ILE A 53 -8.82 9.16 1.67
CA ILE A 53 -9.21 8.92 0.29
C ILE A 53 -10.07 7.67 0.22
N GLN A 54 -10.67 7.44 -0.94
CA GLN A 54 -11.41 6.22 -1.17
C GLN A 54 -10.80 5.45 -2.32
N ILE A 55 -10.67 4.15 -2.14
CA ILE A 55 -10.12 3.27 -3.17
C ILE A 55 -11.21 2.25 -3.51
N PRO A 56 -11.92 2.43 -4.64
CA PRO A 56 -12.94 1.48 -5.04
C PRO A 56 -12.36 0.08 -5.25
N ASP A 57 -13.19 -0.92 -5.12
CA ASP A 57 -12.74 -2.30 -5.23
C ASP A 57 -12.06 -2.59 -6.57
N ASP A 58 -12.60 -2.06 -7.65
CA ASP A 58 -12.01 -2.29 -8.97
C ASP A 58 -10.63 -1.66 -9.09
N GLN A 59 -10.39 -0.54 -8.42
CA GLN A 59 -9.07 0.07 -8.40
C GLN A 59 -8.13 -0.69 -7.47
N ALA A 60 -8.66 -1.16 -6.35
CA ALA A 60 -7.86 -1.92 -5.40
C ALA A 60 -7.30 -3.19 -6.04
N GLU A 61 -8.05 -3.81 -6.93
CA GLU A 61 -7.58 -5.00 -7.62
C GLU A 61 -6.34 -4.74 -8.47
N ASN A 62 -6.17 -3.51 -8.92
CA ASN A 62 -5.01 -3.14 -9.72
C ASN A 62 -3.80 -2.76 -8.88
N ILE A 63 -3.98 -2.61 -7.58
CA ILE A 63 -2.88 -2.25 -6.69
C ILE A 63 -2.25 -3.54 -6.18
N GLN A 64 -1.20 -3.97 -6.88
CA GLN A 64 -0.54 -5.22 -6.56
C GLN A 64 0.86 -5.03 -6.01
N THR A 65 1.45 -3.87 -6.22
CA THR A 65 2.79 -3.59 -5.72
C THR A 65 2.78 -2.32 -4.89
N VAL A 66 3.83 -2.16 -4.10
CA VAL A 66 4.00 -0.97 -3.27
C VAL A 66 3.99 0.30 -4.12
N GLY A 67 4.70 0.26 -5.25
CA GLY A 67 4.76 1.42 -6.13
C GLY A 67 3.40 1.80 -6.71
N GLN A 68 2.59 0.81 -7.03
CA GLN A 68 1.25 1.08 -7.55
C GLN A 68 0.37 1.73 -6.49
N ALA A 69 0.51 1.28 -5.24
CA ALA A 69 -0.23 1.89 -4.14
C ALA A 69 0.19 3.35 -3.94
N ILE A 70 1.49 3.60 -3.95
CA ILE A 70 2.00 4.95 -3.77
C ILE A 70 1.49 5.86 -4.88
N LYS A 71 1.59 5.40 -6.11
CA LYS A 71 1.15 6.19 -7.25
C LYS A 71 -0.34 6.51 -7.18
N TYR A 72 -1.15 5.52 -6.84
CA TYR A 72 -2.58 5.74 -6.74
C TYR A 72 -2.89 6.81 -5.69
N ILE A 73 -2.25 6.71 -4.54
CA ILE A 73 -2.49 7.66 -3.46
C ILE A 73 -2.01 9.05 -3.86
N GLU A 74 -0.86 9.15 -4.49
CA GLU A 74 -0.34 10.45 -4.94
C GLU A 74 -1.31 11.09 -5.93
N ASP A 75 -1.84 10.31 -6.85
CA ASP A 75 -2.79 10.83 -7.83
C ASP A 75 -4.08 11.27 -7.14
N ALA A 76 -4.52 10.53 -6.14
CA ALA A 76 -5.75 10.85 -5.43
C ALA A 76 -5.64 12.10 -4.58
N LYS A 77 -4.43 12.41 -4.13
CA LYS A 77 -4.20 13.58 -3.27
C LYS A 77 -3.89 14.85 -4.05
N GLN A 78 -3.76 14.77 -5.33
CA GLN A 78 -3.48 15.96 -6.14
C GLN A 78 -4.70 16.86 -6.30
#